data_66a35413530b63a41fec02be61d4867e
#
_entry.id   66a35413530b63a41fec02be61d4867e
#
_cell.length_a   1.000
_cell.length_b   1.000
_cell.length_c   1.000
_cell.angle_alpha   90.00
_cell.angle_beta   90.00
_cell.angle_gamma   90.00
#
_symmetry.space_group_name_H-M   'P 1'
#
loop_
_entity.id
_entity.type
_entity.pdbx_description
1 polymer ?
#
loop_
_entity_poly.entity_id
_entity_poly.type
_entity_poly.pdbx_seq_one_letter_code
_entity_poly.pdbx_strand_id
1 'polypeptide(L)'
;EDMNENVETWKNSNSEDMAIYLLLYNENEIPVGTARLIFDFDGVFKFDGLAVLPEFRKNGYGDFIMHMIFDKAYQSGAHYLVSNDIYHMPDYFKKYGFSIENNHLSLDLKQYFNTHKCCH
;
A
#
# COMPACT_ATOMS: atom_id res chain seq x y z
N GLU A 1 0.58 8.27 -16.87
CA GLU A 1 0.68 7.60 -17.68
C GLU A 1 0.11 6.35 -17.55
N ASP A 2 -0.24 5.80 -18.46
CA ASP A 2 -0.96 4.68 -18.38
C ASP A 2 -0.17 3.55 -18.16
N MET A 3 -0.32 2.91 -17.09
CA MET A 3 0.29 1.68 -16.85
C MET A 3 -0.72 0.65 -17.17
N ASN A 4 -0.51 -0.19 -18.12
CA ASN A 4 -1.43 -1.24 -18.45
C ASN A 4 -1.19 -2.44 -17.57
N GLU A 5 -1.29 -2.23 -16.28
CA GLU A 5 -1.02 -3.29 -15.35
C GLU A 5 -2.30 -3.97 -14.90
N ASN A 6 -2.17 -5.21 -14.56
CA ASN A 6 -3.22 -5.96 -13.91
C ASN A 6 -2.84 -6.21 -12.47
N VAL A 7 -3.82 -6.03 -11.59
CA VAL A 7 -3.59 -6.25 -10.17
C VAL A 7 -4.46 -7.41 -9.73
N GLU A 8 -3.85 -8.40 -9.11
CA GLU A 8 -4.57 -9.51 -8.55
C GLU A 8 -4.58 -9.39 -7.03
N THR A 9 -5.71 -9.71 -6.44
CA THR A 9 -5.83 -9.67 -5.00
C THR A 9 -6.42 -10.98 -4.51
N TRP A 10 -5.92 -11.43 -3.36
CA TRP A 10 -6.44 -12.62 -2.72
C TRP A 10 -6.69 -12.34 -1.27
N LYS A 11 -7.72 -12.96 -0.73
CA LYS A 11 -7.98 -12.89 0.70
C LYS A 11 -7.43 -14.13 1.35
N ASN A 12 -6.79 -13.94 2.48
CA ASN A 12 -6.34 -15.06 3.28
C ASN A 12 -7.49 -15.49 4.16
N SER A 13 -8.14 -16.57 3.84
CA SER A 13 -9.32 -17.01 4.56
C SER A 13 -8.99 -17.95 5.70
N ASN A 14 -7.74 -18.31 5.87
CA ASN A 14 -7.36 -19.27 6.91
C ASN A 14 -6.80 -18.63 8.15
N SER A 15 -6.68 -17.32 8.16
CA SER A 15 -6.09 -16.63 9.28
C SER A 15 -7.17 -15.93 10.06
N GLU A 16 -6.90 -15.69 11.33
CA GLU A 16 -7.78 -14.85 12.10
C GLU A 16 -7.77 -13.42 11.59
N ASP A 17 -6.71 -13.04 10.93
CA ASP A 17 -6.62 -11.72 10.35
C ASP A 17 -7.05 -11.79 8.91
N MET A 18 -7.83 -10.84 8.50
CA MET A 18 -8.18 -10.75 7.10
C MET A 18 -7.11 -9.95 6.38
N ALA A 19 -6.62 -10.51 5.28
CA ALA A 19 -5.57 -9.84 4.53
C ALA A 19 -5.86 -9.96 3.05
N ILE A 20 -5.44 -8.94 2.33
CA ILE A 20 -5.48 -8.93 0.88
C ILE A 20 -4.05 -8.85 0.39
N TYR A 21 -3.71 -9.73 -0.53
CA TYR A 21 -2.40 -9.72 -1.16
C TYR A 21 -2.55 -9.07 -2.52
N LEU A 22 -1.67 -8.12 -2.82
CA LEU A 22 -1.66 -7.47 -4.11
C LEU A 22 -0.46 -7.98 -4.89
N LEU A 23 -0.73 -8.35 -6.12
CA LEU A 23 0.33 -8.76 -7.03
C LEU A 23 0.14 -7.94 -8.30
N LEU A 24 1.14 -7.15 -8.63
CA LEU A 24 1.06 -6.24 -9.76
C LEU A 24 1.81 -6.81 -10.94
N TYR A 25 1.12 -6.85 -12.08
CA TYR A 25 1.71 -7.32 -13.33
C TYR A 25 1.86 -6.14 -14.27
N ASN A 26 2.89 -6.18 -15.09
CA ASN A 26 3.01 -5.15 -16.12
C ASN A 26 2.20 -5.56 -17.35
N GLU A 27 2.30 -4.76 -18.40
CA GLU A 27 1.47 -5.01 -19.59
C GLU A 27 1.84 -6.29 -20.30
N ASN A 28 3.02 -6.83 -20.02
CA ASN A 28 3.44 -8.12 -20.62
C ASN A 28 3.12 -9.27 -19.69
N GLU A 29 2.28 -9.05 -18.69
CA GLU A 29 1.87 -10.07 -17.74
C GLU A 29 3.03 -10.63 -16.92
N ILE A 30 4.02 -9.80 -16.67
CA ILE A 30 5.14 -10.19 -15.83
C ILE A 30 4.90 -9.61 -14.44
N PRO A 31 4.98 -10.42 -13.37
CA PRO A 31 4.80 -9.88 -12.03
C PRO A 31 5.97 -8.99 -11.68
N VAL A 32 5.67 -7.76 -11.29
CA VAL A 32 6.70 -6.76 -11.02
C VAL A 32 6.72 -6.29 -9.58
N GLY A 33 5.64 -6.47 -8.84
CA GLY A 33 5.61 -5.98 -7.47
C GLY A 33 4.51 -6.63 -6.66
N THR A 34 4.61 -6.47 -5.34
CA THR A 34 3.66 -7.07 -4.43
C THR A 34 3.53 -6.24 -3.16
N ALA A 35 2.44 -6.47 -2.43
CA ALA A 35 2.25 -5.91 -1.11
C ALA A 35 1.12 -6.67 -0.42
N ARG A 36 0.99 -6.49 0.88
CA ARG A 36 -0.07 -7.12 1.64
C ARG A 36 -0.76 -6.07 2.50
N LEU A 37 -2.08 -6.11 2.53
CA LEU A 37 -2.88 -5.22 3.37
C LEU A 37 -3.65 -6.07 4.35
N ILE A 38 -3.50 -5.79 5.63
CA ILE A 38 -4.11 -6.55 6.71
C ILE A 38 -5.19 -5.70 7.33
N PHE A 39 -6.40 -6.24 7.39
CA PHE A 39 -7.56 -5.53 7.91
C PHE A 39 -7.66 -5.74 9.41
N ASP A 40 -8.12 -4.72 10.11
CA ASP A 40 -8.32 -4.81 11.54
C ASP A 40 -9.64 -4.14 11.87
N PHE A 41 -10.25 -4.59 12.98
CA PHE A 41 -11.55 -4.09 13.35
C PHE A 41 -11.53 -2.69 13.92
N ASP A 42 -10.37 -2.26 14.40
CA ASP A 42 -10.28 -0.95 15.02
C ASP A 42 -10.12 0.19 14.04
N GLY A 43 -10.20 -0.11 12.76
CA GLY A 43 -9.97 0.92 11.75
C GLY A 43 -8.51 1.26 11.54
N VAL A 44 -7.62 0.46 12.11
CA VAL A 44 -6.18 0.63 11.93
C VAL A 44 -5.70 -0.55 11.10
N PHE A 45 -5.47 -0.32 9.83
CA PHE A 45 -5.06 -1.39 8.92
C PHE A 45 -3.53 -1.36 8.82
N LYS A 46 -2.96 -2.52 8.52
CA LYS A 46 -1.51 -2.65 8.38
C LYS A 46 -1.17 -3.04 6.96
N PHE A 47 0.01 -2.65 6.53
CA PHE A 47 0.53 -3.14 5.26
C PHE A 47 1.98 -3.57 5.44
N ASP A 48 2.39 -4.52 4.63
CA ASP A 48 3.78 -4.94 4.61
C ASP A 48 4.06 -5.63 3.29
N GLY A 49 5.26 -6.16 3.16
CA GLY A 49 5.61 -6.92 1.96
C GLY A 49 5.68 -6.11 0.69
N LEU A 50 5.78 -4.78 0.81
CA LEU A 50 5.92 -3.94 -0.39
C LEU A 50 7.25 -4.22 -1.04
N ALA A 51 7.21 -4.67 -2.27
CA ALA A 51 8.43 -4.98 -3.00
C ALA A 51 8.18 -4.83 -4.48
N VAL A 52 9.17 -4.29 -5.17
CA VAL A 52 9.18 -4.20 -6.62
C VAL A 52 10.47 -4.83 -7.07
N LEU A 53 10.40 -5.70 -8.08
CA LEU A 53 11.59 -6.37 -8.56
C LEU A 53 12.63 -5.33 -9.00
N PRO A 54 13.92 -5.60 -8.77
CA PRO A 54 14.94 -4.60 -9.03
C PRO A 54 14.94 -4.03 -10.44
N GLU A 55 14.70 -4.88 -11.44
CA GLU A 55 14.75 -4.43 -12.81
C GLU A 55 13.57 -3.55 -13.19
N PHE A 56 12.56 -3.48 -12.34
CA PHE A 56 11.38 -2.67 -12.61
C PHE A 56 11.26 -1.46 -11.69
N ARG A 57 12.27 -1.20 -10.89
CA ARG A 57 12.23 -0.05 -9.99
C ARG A 57 12.39 1.23 -10.78
N LYS A 58 11.96 2.34 -10.17
CA LYS A 58 12.04 3.66 -10.77
C LYS A 58 11.11 3.83 -11.97
N ASN A 59 10.13 2.97 -12.06
CA ASN A 59 9.12 3.08 -13.11
C ASN A 59 7.75 3.43 -12.57
N GLY A 60 7.68 3.80 -11.30
CA GLY A 60 6.39 4.18 -10.71
C GLY A 60 5.56 3.05 -10.20
N TYR A 61 6.04 1.80 -10.25
CA TYR A 61 5.24 0.68 -9.79
C TYR A 61 5.01 0.71 -8.28
N GLY A 62 6.04 1.10 -7.52
CA GLY A 62 5.86 1.21 -6.07
C GLY A 62 4.81 2.23 -5.69
N ASP A 63 4.83 3.36 -6.36
CA ASP A 63 3.83 4.39 -6.15
C ASP A 63 2.44 3.87 -6.48
N PHE A 64 2.32 3.15 -7.58
CA PHE A 64 1.05 2.60 -7.99
C PHE A 64 0.52 1.63 -6.92
N ILE A 65 1.38 0.76 -6.40
CA ILE A 65 0.97 -0.18 -5.37
C ILE A 65 0.53 0.55 -4.12
N MET A 66 1.27 1.59 -3.71
CA MET A 66 0.90 2.34 -2.53
C MET A 66 -0.45 3.01 -2.69
N HIS A 67 -0.73 3.57 -3.86
CA HIS A 67 -2.03 4.18 -4.08
C HIS A 67 -3.15 3.15 -4.04
N MET A 68 -2.89 1.94 -4.53
CA MET A 68 -3.89 0.88 -4.42
C MET A 68 -4.14 0.52 -2.96
N ILE A 69 -3.08 0.47 -2.15
CA ILE A 69 -3.23 0.19 -0.73
C ILE A 69 -4.05 1.28 -0.05
N PHE A 70 -3.75 2.55 -0.34
CA PHE A 70 -4.49 3.67 0.25
C PHE A 70 -5.96 3.59 -0.10
N ASP A 71 -6.26 3.38 -1.38
CA ASP A 71 -7.63 3.33 -1.83
C ASP A 71 -8.37 2.15 -1.21
N LYS A 72 -7.75 0.99 -1.21
CA LYS A 72 -8.41 -0.20 -0.69
C LYS A 72 -8.65 -0.08 0.81
N ALA A 73 -7.68 0.43 1.53
CA ALA A 73 -7.82 0.61 2.97
C ALA A 73 -8.92 1.61 3.30
N TYR A 74 -8.90 2.74 2.61
CA TYR A 74 -9.87 3.79 2.89
C TYR A 74 -11.29 3.33 2.55
N GLN A 75 -11.46 2.65 1.42
CA GLN A 75 -12.75 2.15 1.01
C GLN A 75 -13.26 1.07 1.95
N SER A 76 -12.36 0.38 2.62
CA SER A 76 -12.73 -0.68 3.54
C SER A 76 -12.91 -0.19 4.97
N GLY A 77 -12.83 1.11 5.19
CA GLY A 77 -13.15 1.69 6.48
C GLY A 77 -11.97 2.02 7.36
N ALA A 78 -10.76 1.97 6.84
CA ALA A 78 -9.60 2.28 7.66
C ALA A 78 -9.53 3.77 7.94
N HIS A 79 -9.20 4.10 9.18
CA HIS A 79 -8.90 5.47 9.55
C HIS A 79 -7.39 5.72 9.49
N TYR A 80 -6.62 4.71 9.83
CA TYR A 80 -5.16 4.81 9.86
C TYR A 80 -4.56 3.62 9.17
N LEU A 81 -3.41 3.85 8.56
CA LEU A 81 -2.65 2.81 7.91
C LEU A 81 -1.27 2.79 8.54
N VAL A 82 -0.84 1.63 9.03
CA VAL A 82 0.42 1.52 9.74
C VAL A 82 1.29 0.43 9.13
N SER A 83 2.56 0.50 9.38
CA SER A 83 3.49 -0.52 8.92
C SER A 83 4.70 -0.56 9.83
N ASN A 84 5.24 -1.75 10.04
CA ASN A 84 6.49 -1.92 10.77
C ASN A 84 7.69 -1.92 9.84
N ASP A 85 7.47 -1.67 8.56
CA ASP A 85 8.51 -1.79 7.55
C ASP A 85 9.32 -0.52 7.42
N ILE A 86 9.75 0.05 8.54
CA ILE A 86 10.45 1.32 8.48
C ILE A 86 11.92 1.17 8.14
N TYR A 87 12.42 -0.06 8.21
CA TYR A 87 13.86 -0.23 8.10
C TYR A 87 14.40 -0.09 6.69
N HIS A 88 13.51 -0.20 5.70
CA HIS A 88 13.99 -0.21 4.33
C HIS A 88 14.08 1.16 3.70
N MET A 89 13.08 2.00 3.84
CA MET A 89 13.09 3.30 3.19
C MET A 89 12.16 4.25 3.91
N PRO A 90 12.55 4.70 5.10
CA PRO A 90 11.64 5.58 5.84
C PRO A 90 11.35 6.89 5.09
N ASP A 91 12.33 7.43 4.36
CA ASP A 91 12.12 8.68 3.65
C ASP A 91 11.16 8.51 2.48
N TYR A 92 11.13 7.34 1.90
CA TYR A 92 10.19 7.06 0.82
C TYR A 92 8.76 7.23 1.29
N PHE A 93 8.46 6.74 2.48
CA PHE A 93 7.10 6.80 2.99
C PHE A 93 6.71 8.19 3.49
N LYS A 94 7.69 8.99 3.87
CA LYS A 94 7.41 10.34 4.34
C LYS A 94 6.77 11.20 3.27
N LYS A 95 7.05 10.92 2.01
CA LYS A 95 6.49 11.74 0.94
C LYS A 95 4.97 11.61 0.86
N TYR A 96 4.41 10.53 1.41
CA TYR A 96 2.97 10.37 1.43
C TYR A 96 2.34 10.98 2.67
N GLY A 97 3.14 11.39 3.62
CA GLY A 97 2.62 11.95 4.86
C GLY A 97 2.69 11.00 6.05
N PHE A 98 3.36 9.87 5.91
CA PHE A 98 3.55 8.97 7.05
C PHE A 98 4.41 9.63 8.10
N SER A 99 4.05 9.40 9.35
CA SER A 99 4.91 9.76 10.48
C SER A 99 5.49 8.50 11.07
N ILE A 100 6.59 8.65 11.79
CA ILE A 100 7.25 7.52 12.42
C ILE A 100 7.04 7.65 13.92
N GLU A 101 6.40 6.63 14.51
CA GLU A 101 6.11 6.62 15.93
C GLU A 101 6.40 5.24 16.46
N ASN A 102 7.16 5.16 17.55
CA ASN A 102 7.43 3.89 18.21
C ASN A 102 7.92 2.83 17.25
N ASN A 103 8.79 3.23 16.34
CA ASN A 103 9.41 2.32 15.38
C ASN A 103 8.42 1.76 14.36
N HIS A 104 7.35 2.48 14.09
CA HIS A 104 6.47 2.09 13.00
C HIS A 104 5.97 3.32 12.27
N LEU A 105 5.49 3.11 11.04
CA LEU A 105 4.93 4.16 10.21
C LEU A 105 3.44 4.26 10.46
N SER A 106 2.90 5.48 10.42
CA SER A 106 1.48 5.70 10.60
C SER A 106 1.01 6.81 9.67
N LEU A 107 -0.12 6.59 9.02
CA LEU A 107 -0.70 7.58 8.12
C LEU A 107 -2.18 7.74 8.44
N ASP A 108 -2.59 9.01 8.62
CA ASP A 108 -4.00 9.33 8.79
C ASP A 108 -4.62 9.39 7.40
N LEU A 109 -5.42 8.41 7.06
CA LEU A 109 -5.96 8.30 5.72
C LEU A 109 -6.93 9.41 5.37
N LYS A 110 -7.75 9.83 6.33
CA LYS A 110 -8.68 10.90 6.04
C LYS A 110 -7.94 12.19 5.71
N GLN A 111 -6.88 12.46 6.46
CA GLN A 111 -6.09 13.65 6.19
C GLN A 111 -5.37 13.52 4.85
N TYR A 112 -4.86 12.34 4.56
CA TYR A 112 -4.18 12.13 3.28
C TYR A 112 -5.10 12.43 2.11
N PHE A 113 -6.33 11.90 2.14
CA PHE A 113 -7.25 12.12 1.03
C PHE A 113 -7.77 13.53 0.99
N ASN A 114 -7.87 14.19 2.13
CA ASN A 114 -8.29 15.59 2.13
C ASN A 114 -7.26 16.49 1.48
N THR A 115 -5.98 16.18 1.65
CA THR A 115 -4.94 17.01 1.05
C THR A 115 -4.62 16.63 -0.38
N HIS A 116 -5.05 15.45 -0.82
CA HIS A 116 -4.72 14.98 -2.16
C HIS A 116 -5.94 14.85 -3.07
N LYS A 117 -7.06 15.42 -2.65
CA LYS A 117 -8.29 15.18 -3.41
C LYS A 117 -8.46 16.08 -4.59
N CYS A 118 -7.67 17.10 -4.68
CA CYS A 118 -7.88 18.10 -5.72
C CYS A 118 -7.42 17.67 -7.08
N CYS A 119 -6.93 16.47 -7.19
CA CYS A 119 -6.27 16.10 -8.40
C CYS A 119 -7.18 15.48 -9.38
N HIS A 120 -8.41 15.80 -9.36
CA HIS A 120 -9.25 15.29 -10.41
C HIS A 120 -10.45 16.09 -10.60
#